data_53ba5246fdb9f280cb2cc858d9c41dab
#
_entry.id   53ba5246fdb9f280cb2cc858d9c41dab
#
_cell.length_a   1.000
_cell.length_b   1.000
_cell.length_c   1.000
_cell.angle_alpha   90.00
_cell.angle_beta   90.00
_cell.angle_gamma   90.00
#
_symmetry.space_group_name_H-M   'P 1'
#
loop_
_entity.id
_entity.type
_entity.pdbx_description
1 polymer ?
#
loop_
_entity_poly.entity_id
_entity_poly.type
_entity_poly.pdbx_seq_one_letter_code
_entity_poly.pdbx_strand_id
1 'polypeptide(L)'
;MTLGGKIRKARQAKKLTQLQLSKIVEVRRESITQYENDLIKPKTETLEKIANACDVDMLYFFEDEYAKRAGVVKKELKTNFSQYADFIPQDYAPKNMLFLPKSEMRIGAGSEGVYDLAMLQKDERKIAIDKAFLKGLDTKNLRIFEVVGDSMEPDFYEGDWAIADMVAGRDNFVRIAGVYIVRMDDVVYIKRVEFLPQNKIKLISLNPKYSDIYPHKEGYECEILGKVCGKVHCEVYKGLTVEDYGIK
;
A
#
# COMPACT_ATOMS: atom_id res chain seq x y z
N MET A 1 3.89 28.66 -7.63
CA MET A 1 4.17 29.22 -8.99
C MET A 1 2.94 28.98 -9.85
N THR A 2 2.56 29.90 -10.75
CA THR A 2 1.41 29.70 -11.64
C THR A 2 1.71 28.62 -12.72
N LEU A 3 0.65 28.09 -13.36
CA LEU A 3 0.80 27.10 -14.43
C LEU A 3 1.67 27.66 -15.59
N GLY A 4 1.38 28.89 -16.02
CA GLY A 4 2.16 29.55 -17.08
C GLY A 4 3.62 29.76 -16.69
N GLY A 5 3.87 30.13 -15.44
CA GLY A 5 5.21 30.24 -14.89
C GLY A 5 5.97 28.91 -14.92
N LYS A 6 5.30 27.79 -14.65
CA LYS A 6 5.88 26.43 -14.73
C LYS A 6 6.17 26.04 -16.18
N ILE A 7 5.25 26.30 -17.11
CA ILE A 7 5.45 26.08 -18.56
C ILE A 7 6.69 26.83 -19.04
N ARG A 8 6.81 28.11 -18.70
CA ARG A 8 7.97 28.94 -19.04
C ARG A 8 9.27 28.37 -18.49
N LYS A 9 9.27 27.96 -17.22
CA LYS A 9 10.45 27.38 -16.55
C LYS A 9 10.88 26.06 -17.19
N ALA A 10 9.95 25.17 -17.48
CA ALA A 10 10.23 23.89 -18.14
C ALA A 10 10.82 24.10 -19.52
N ARG A 11 10.23 24.97 -20.34
CA ARG A 11 10.74 25.32 -21.65
C ARG A 11 12.17 25.89 -21.59
N GLN A 12 12.42 26.83 -20.68
CA GLN A 12 13.75 27.44 -20.50
C GLN A 12 14.79 26.42 -20.05
N ALA A 13 14.44 25.48 -19.18
CA ALA A 13 15.32 24.40 -18.73
C ALA A 13 15.78 23.53 -19.91
N LYS A 14 14.91 23.32 -20.92
CA LYS A 14 15.27 22.64 -22.19
C LYS A 14 15.88 23.57 -23.26
N LYS A 15 16.12 24.82 -22.89
CA LYS A 15 16.72 25.85 -23.82
C LYS A 15 15.87 26.06 -25.08
N LEU A 16 14.58 25.78 -25.04
CA LEU A 16 13.67 26.00 -26.16
C LEU A 16 13.20 27.47 -26.22
N THR A 17 13.11 28.04 -27.41
CA THR A 17 12.37 29.29 -27.62
C THR A 17 10.87 29.02 -27.68
N GLN A 18 10.04 30.06 -27.47
CA GLN A 18 8.59 29.94 -27.62
C GLN A 18 8.19 29.47 -29.03
N LEU A 19 8.93 29.89 -30.05
CA LEU A 19 8.72 29.47 -31.45
C LEU A 19 9.06 27.98 -31.65
N GLN A 20 10.14 27.49 -31.03
CA GLN A 20 10.51 26.09 -31.14
C GLN A 20 9.48 25.20 -30.41
N LEU A 21 9.09 25.58 -29.18
CA LEU A 21 8.06 24.85 -28.43
C LEU A 21 6.73 24.82 -29.20
N SER A 22 6.30 25.97 -29.78
CA SER A 22 5.05 26.04 -30.54
C SER A 22 5.03 25.12 -31.76
N LYS A 23 6.16 24.92 -32.43
CA LYS A 23 6.28 23.97 -33.56
C LYS A 23 6.18 22.52 -33.09
N ILE A 24 6.83 22.17 -31.97
CA ILE A 24 6.82 20.81 -31.41
C ILE A 24 5.40 20.44 -30.95
N VAL A 25 4.71 21.37 -30.31
CA VAL A 25 3.38 21.16 -29.71
C VAL A 25 2.25 21.38 -30.74
N GLU A 26 2.59 21.83 -31.96
CA GLU A 26 1.64 22.09 -33.08
C GLU A 26 0.60 23.18 -32.76
N VAL A 27 1.01 24.22 -32.04
CA VAL A 27 0.19 25.39 -31.76
C VAL A 27 0.83 26.69 -32.31
N ARG A 28 0.06 27.78 -32.35
CA ARG A 28 0.60 29.08 -32.72
C ARG A 28 1.53 29.61 -31.63
N ARG A 29 2.56 30.37 -31.99
CA ARG A 29 3.50 30.99 -31.04
C ARG A 29 2.74 31.86 -30.00
N GLU A 30 1.74 32.59 -30.46
CA GLU A 30 0.89 33.44 -29.61
C GLU A 30 0.21 32.64 -28.51
N SER A 31 -0.20 31.37 -28.80
CA SER A 31 -0.81 30.48 -27.80
C SER A 31 0.19 30.12 -26.70
N ILE A 32 1.44 29.83 -27.04
CA ILE A 32 2.49 29.57 -26.03
C ILE A 32 2.69 30.82 -25.15
N THR A 33 2.71 32.02 -25.77
CA THR A 33 2.83 33.27 -25.00
C THR A 33 1.66 33.48 -24.05
N GLN A 34 0.43 33.18 -24.50
CA GLN A 34 -0.77 33.28 -23.68
C GLN A 34 -0.78 32.26 -22.54
N TYR A 35 -0.32 31.03 -22.78
CA TYR A 35 -0.18 29.99 -21.75
C TYR A 35 0.85 30.40 -20.69
N GLU A 36 2.03 30.88 -21.10
CA GLU A 36 3.10 31.30 -20.18
C GLU A 36 2.75 32.54 -19.35
N ASN A 37 1.81 33.37 -19.80
CA ASN A 37 1.32 34.54 -19.09
C ASN A 37 -0.01 34.29 -18.35
N ASP A 38 -0.47 33.03 -18.28
CA ASP A 38 -1.74 32.62 -17.64
C ASP A 38 -2.99 33.31 -18.19
N LEU A 39 -2.94 33.83 -19.43
CA LEU A 39 -4.08 34.46 -20.10
C LEU A 39 -5.10 33.41 -20.55
N ILE A 40 -4.63 32.25 -21.00
CA ILE A 40 -5.46 31.11 -21.41
C ILE A 40 -4.84 29.84 -20.82
N LYS A 41 -5.67 28.91 -20.36
CA LYS A 41 -5.20 27.60 -19.94
C LYS A 41 -5.12 26.66 -21.14
N PRO A 42 -3.99 25.95 -21.34
CA PRO A 42 -3.91 24.91 -22.36
C PRO A 42 -4.88 23.78 -22.07
N LYS A 43 -5.41 23.13 -23.11
CA LYS A 43 -6.14 21.88 -22.98
C LYS A 43 -5.20 20.78 -22.48
N THR A 44 -5.74 19.73 -21.84
CA THR A 44 -4.96 18.62 -21.29
C THR A 44 -4.01 18.00 -22.32
N GLU A 45 -4.50 17.72 -23.52
CA GLU A 45 -3.70 17.19 -24.64
C GLU A 45 -2.53 18.10 -25.03
N THR A 46 -2.76 19.42 -25.02
CA THR A 46 -1.72 20.40 -25.32
C THR A 46 -0.69 20.48 -24.20
N LEU A 47 -1.14 20.40 -22.95
CA LEU A 47 -0.27 20.43 -21.79
C LEU A 47 0.61 19.17 -21.72
N GLU A 48 0.07 18.02 -22.10
CA GLU A 48 0.80 16.76 -22.23
C GLU A 48 1.89 16.84 -23.32
N LYS A 49 1.58 17.39 -24.50
CA LYS A 49 2.57 17.66 -25.54
C LYS A 49 3.68 18.61 -25.04
N ILE A 50 3.32 19.63 -24.24
CA ILE A 50 4.29 20.55 -23.62
C ILE A 50 5.17 19.80 -22.61
N ALA A 51 4.59 18.93 -21.78
CA ALA A 51 5.32 18.09 -20.82
C ALA A 51 6.38 17.24 -21.52
N ASN A 52 5.95 16.51 -22.55
CA ASN A 52 6.83 15.66 -23.37
C ASN A 52 7.93 16.47 -24.08
N ALA A 53 7.58 17.63 -24.68
CA ALA A 53 8.55 18.49 -25.33
C ALA A 53 9.60 19.07 -24.38
N CYS A 54 9.21 19.31 -23.13
CA CYS A 54 10.07 19.84 -22.09
C CYS A 54 10.75 18.76 -21.24
N ASP A 55 10.43 17.47 -21.47
CA ASP A 55 10.94 16.32 -20.71
C ASP A 55 10.67 16.47 -19.20
N VAL A 56 9.44 16.81 -18.88
CA VAL A 56 8.95 16.91 -17.52
C VAL A 56 7.69 16.06 -17.37
N ASP A 57 7.47 15.54 -16.17
CA ASP A 57 6.23 14.83 -15.85
C ASP A 57 5.05 15.81 -15.87
N MET A 58 3.88 15.35 -16.29
CA MET A 58 2.64 16.13 -16.28
C MET A 58 2.32 16.66 -14.87
N LEU A 59 2.66 15.91 -13.81
CA LEU A 59 2.52 16.31 -12.41
C LEU A 59 3.33 17.56 -12.05
N TYR A 60 4.44 17.82 -12.73
CA TYR A 60 5.23 19.05 -12.54
C TYR A 60 4.37 20.32 -12.63
N PHE A 61 3.38 20.31 -13.52
CA PHE A 61 2.51 21.47 -13.71
C PHE A 61 1.48 21.63 -12.58
N PHE A 62 1.15 20.57 -11.85
CA PHE A 62 0.12 20.55 -10.82
C PHE A 62 0.64 20.47 -9.37
N GLU A 63 1.95 20.30 -9.16
CA GLU A 63 2.55 20.13 -7.82
C GLU A 63 2.09 21.12 -6.75
N ASP A 64 1.92 22.42 -7.09
CA ASP A 64 1.53 23.43 -6.11
C ASP A 64 0.04 23.37 -5.75
N GLU A 65 -0.82 22.92 -6.66
CA GLU A 65 -2.26 22.72 -6.41
C GLU A 65 -2.49 21.48 -5.54
N TYR A 66 -1.76 20.40 -5.81
CA TYR A 66 -1.80 19.20 -5.01
C TYR A 66 -1.25 19.42 -3.59
N ALA A 67 -0.14 20.14 -3.45
CA ALA A 67 0.44 20.47 -2.14
C ALA A 67 -0.48 21.36 -1.30
N LYS A 68 -1.20 22.30 -1.90
CA LYS A 68 -2.17 23.16 -1.22
C LYS A 68 -3.44 22.43 -0.80
N ARG A 69 -3.94 21.51 -1.65
CA ARG A 69 -5.14 20.71 -1.35
C ARG A 69 -4.87 19.58 -0.36
N ALA A 70 -3.67 19.03 -0.33
CA ALA A 70 -3.33 17.87 0.49
C ALA A 70 -2.86 18.21 1.91
N GLY A 71 -2.47 19.45 2.23
CA GLY A 71 -1.95 19.83 3.55
C GLY A 71 -0.70 18.99 3.95
N VAL A 72 0.00 18.42 2.99
CA VAL A 72 1.05 17.44 3.20
C VAL A 72 2.40 18.13 3.32
N VAL A 73 3.09 17.84 4.40
CA VAL A 73 4.46 18.29 4.64
C VAL A 73 5.39 17.70 3.57
N LYS A 74 6.09 18.59 2.87
CA LYS A 74 6.95 18.37 1.68
C LYS A 74 8.04 17.29 1.78
N LYS A 75 8.18 16.55 2.87
CA LYS A 75 9.38 15.75 3.14
C LYS A 75 9.27 14.24 2.83
N GLU A 76 8.08 13.68 2.64
CA GLU A 76 7.91 12.21 2.54
C GLU A 76 7.39 11.70 1.17
N LEU A 77 7.11 12.58 0.20
CA LEU A 77 6.51 12.17 -1.08
C LEU A 77 7.51 11.94 -2.23
N LYS A 78 8.82 11.94 -1.95
CA LYS A 78 9.84 11.84 -3.03
C LYS A 78 10.17 10.43 -3.53
N THR A 79 9.64 9.41 -2.94
CA THR A 79 9.96 8.03 -3.37
C THR A 79 8.68 7.22 -3.50
N ASN A 80 8.33 6.77 -4.67
CA ASN A 80 7.40 5.69 -5.01
C ASN A 80 5.97 6.01 -5.50
N PHE A 81 5.55 7.25 -5.68
CA PHE A 81 4.21 7.51 -6.23
C PHE A 81 4.14 7.42 -7.76
N SER A 82 5.27 7.59 -8.47
CA SER A 82 5.28 7.64 -9.94
C SER A 82 4.99 6.28 -10.61
N GLN A 83 5.21 5.16 -9.93
CA GLN A 83 4.94 3.82 -10.48
C GLN A 83 3.46 3.39 -10.41
N TYR A 84 2.63 4.09 -9.62
CA TYR A 84 1.23 3.72 -9.40
C TYR A 84 0.23 4.82 -9.77
N ALA A 85 0.69 5.95 -10.29
CA ALA A 85 -0.17 7.09 -10.66
C ALA A 85 -1.16 6.76 -11.78
N ASP A 86 -0.84 5.80 -12.63
CA ASP A 86 -1.67 5.38 -13.77
C ASP A 86 -2.92 4.59 -13.35
N PHE A 87 -2.99 4.13 -12.08
CA PHE A 87 -4.10 3.32 -11.56
C PHE A 87 -5.07 4.05 -10.64
N ILE A 88 -4.82 5.32 -10.32
CA ILE A 88 -5.72 6.06 -9.42
C ILE A 88 -6.72 6.86 -10.27
N PRO A 89 -8.03 6.56 -10.20
CA PRO A 89 -9.05 7.37 -10.85
C PRO A 89 -8.91 8.83 -10.44
N GLN A 90 -9.03 9.77 -11.38
CA GLN A 90 -8.80 11.21 -11.16
C GLN A 90 -9.70 11.82 -10.06
N ASP A 91 -10.81 11.16 -9.74
CA ASP A 91 -11.77 11.56 -8.70
C ASP A 91 -11.46 10.96 -7.32
N TYR A 92 -10.44 10.11 -7.22
CA TYR A 92 -10.10 9.46 -5.96
C TYR A 92 -9.24 10.38 -5.09
N ALA A 93 -9.87 11.03 -4.13
CA ALA A 93 -9.16 11.93 -3.22
C ALA A 93 -8.17 11.14 -2.34
N PRO A 94 -6.86 11.48 -2.31
CA PRO A 94 -5.85 10.83 -1.47
C PRO A 94 -6.20 10.81 0.03
N LYS A 95 -7.17 11.61 0.45
CA LYS A 95 -7.65 11.69 1.85
C LYS A 95 -8.25 10.40 2.39
N ASN A 96 -8.74 9.52 1.52
CA ASN A 96 -9.36 8.26 1.91
C ASN A 96 -8.40 7.07 1.87
N MET A 97 -7.20 7.25 1.31
CA MET A 97 -6.21 6.19 1.26
C MET A 97 -5.37 6.14 2.54
N LEU A 98 -5.14 4.95 3.01
CA LEU A 98 -4.23 4.64 4.09
C LEU A 98 -3.11 3.74 3.57
N PHE A 99 -1.88 4.01 3.96
CA PHE A 99 -0.72 3.22 3.61
C PHE A 99 -0.34 2.32 4.78
N LEU A 100 -0.73 1.05 4.71
CA LEU A 100 -0.39 0.06 5.72
C LEU A 100 0.98 -0.57 5.40
N PRO A 101 1.87 -0.70 6.40
CA PRO A 101 3.11 -1.44 6.23
C PRO A 101 2.81 -2.92 6.00
N LYS A 102 3.38 -3.50 4.93
CA LYS A 102 3.39 -4.94 4.68
C LYS A 102 4.72 -5.48 5.16
N SER A 103 4.67 -6.34 6.17
CA SER A 103 5.85 -7.03 6.66
C SER A 103 6.43 -7.95 5.59
N GLU A 104 7.74 -8.01 5.50
CA GLU A 104 8.43 -9.04 4.70
C GLU A 104 8.37 -10.42 5.39
N MET A 105 8.04 -10.43 6.68
CA MET A 105 7.85 -11.66 7.43
C MET A 105 6.59 -12.38 6.95
N ARG A 106 6.76 -13.62 6.53
CA ARG A 106 5.67 -14.53 6.17
C ARG A 106 5.21 -15.26 7.42
N ILE A 107 3.92 -15.27 7.67
CA ILE A 107 3.35 -15.97 8.83
C ILE A 107 2.88 -17.35 8.44
N GLY A 108 3.39 -18.37 9.14
CA GLY A 108 3.08 -19.77 8.84
C GLY A 108 1.68 -20.14 9.30
N ALA A 109 0.91 -20.74 8.41
CA ALA A 109 -0.22 -21.55 8.78
C ALA A 109 0.23 -23.00 9.19
N GLY A 110 1.52 -23.32 9.00
CA GLY A 110 2.22 -24.54 9.39
C GLY A 110 3.58 -24.24 10.05
N SER A 111 4.58 -25.08 9.83
CA SER A 111 5.93 -24.97 10.45
C SER A 111 6.91 -24.03 9.74
N GLU A 112 6.46 -23.24 8.76
CA GLU A 112 7.36 -22.50 7.86
C GLU A 112 7.54 -21.01 8.18
N GLY A 113 6.89 -20.47 9.22
CA GLY A 113 7.06 -19.08 9.63
C GLY A 113 8.36 -18.89 10.41
N VAL A 114 9.27 -18.04 9.95
CA VAL A 114 10.49 -17.68 10.69
C VAL A 114 10.30 -16.30 11.33
N TYR A 115 10.56 -16.22 12.63
CA TYR A 115 10.52 -14.97 13.38
C TYR A 115 11.88 -14.28 13.33
N ASP A 116 11.91 -13.10 12.74
CA ASP A 116 13.04 -12.20 12.79
C ASP A 116 12.56 -10.80 13.18
N LEU A 117 12.91 -10.39 14.40
CA LEU A 117 12.61 -9.04 14.92
C LEU A 117 13.16 -7.93 14.02
N ALA A 118 14.28 -8.17 13.33
CA ALA A 118 14.86 -7.21 12.41
C ALA A 118 13.96 -7.00 11.17
N MET A 119 13.22 -8.01 10.76
CA MET A 119 12.25 -7.88 9.66
C MET A 119 11.02 -7.05 10.03
N LEU A 120 10.67 -6.93 11.31
CA LEU A 120 9.60 -6.04 11.77
C LEU A 120 9.98 -4.56 11.77
N GLN A 121 11.28 -4.24 11.72
CA GLN A 121 11.82 -2.87 11.82
C GLN A 121 12.40 -2.34 10.50
N LYS A 122 12.49 -3.18 9.47
CA LYS A 122 13.03 -2.82 8.17
C LYS A 122 12.04 -1.94 7.39
N ASP A 123 12.54 -1.15 6.45
CA ASP A 123 11.72 -0.33 5.54
C ASP A 123 10.69 -1.21 4.79
N GLU A 124 9.50 -1.27 5.36
CA GLU A 124 8.41 -2.12 4.87
C GLU A 124 7.78 -1.49 3.64
N ARG A 125 7.46 -2.32 2.65
CA ARG A 125 6.62 -1.90 1.54
C ARG A 125 5.27 -1.44 2.09
N LYS A 126 4.82 -0.26 1.71
CA LYS A 126 3.50 0.26 2.09
C LYS A 126 2.47 -0.09 1.03
N ILE A 127 1.35 -0.63 1.45
CA ILE A 127 0.21 -0.98 0.61
C ILE A 127 -0.88 0.05 0.82
N ALA A 128 -1.34 0.65 -0.27
CA ALA A 128 -2.45 1.60 -0.24
C ALA A 128 -3.78 0.86 -0.12
N ILE A 129 -4.56 1.19 0.91
CA ILE A 129 -5.88 0.62 1.16
C ILE A 129 -6.86 1.78 1.41
N ASP A 130 -8.05 1.71 0.80
CA ASP A 130 -9.11 2.68 1.11
C ASP A 130 -9.60 2.46 2.55
N LYS A 131 -9.71 3.56 3.31
CA LYS A 131 -10.21 3.55 4.69
C LYS A 131 -11.61 2.94 4.82
N ALA A 132 -12.43 3.02 3.77
CA ALA A 132 -13.77 2.42 3.76
C ALA A 132 -13.72 0.90 3.95
N PHE A 133 -12.69 0.22 3.47
CA PHE A 133 -12.50 -1.23 3.68
C PHE A 133 -12.23 -1.58 5.15
N LEU A 134 -11.66 -0.65 5.91
CA LEU A 134 -11.26 -0.89 7.29
C LEU A 134 -12.41 -0.68 8.29
N LYS A 135 -13.60 -0.22 7.82
CA LYS A 135 -14.84 -0.12 8.60
C LYS A 135 -14.69 0.51 10.00
N GLY A 136 -13.84 1.54 10.11
CA GLY A 136 -13.64 2.26 11.38
C GLY A 136 -12.64 1.62 12.35
N LEU A 137 -11.83 0.65 11.91
CA LEU A 137 -10.72 0.14 12.71
C LEU A 137 -9.73 1.25 13.07
N ASP A 138 -9.15 1.18 14.26
CA ASP A 138 -7.99 2.01 14.60
C ASP A 138 -6.80 1.59 13.73
N THR A 139 -6.30 2.53 12.94
CA THR A 139 -5.32 2.24 11.89
C THR A 139 -3.86 2.42 12.32
N LYS A 140 -3.62 2.88 13.57
CA LYS A 140 -2.28 3.27 14.03
C LYS A 140 -1.28 2.12 14.07
N ASN A 141 -1.77 0.92 14.42
CA ASN A 141 -0.92 -0.26 14.62
C ASN A 141 -1.23 -1.39 13.65
N LEU A 142 -1.96 -1.10 12.57
CA LEU A 142 -2.26 -2.10 11.56
C LEU A 142 -1.02 -2.44 10.72
N ARG A 143 -0.81 -3.74 10.52
CA ARG A 143 0.20 -4.30 9.62
C ARG A 143 -0.40 -5.38 8.75
N ILE A 144 0.19 -5.56 7.58
CA ILE A 144 -0.17 -6.61 6.64
C ILE A 144 0.89 -7.70 6.69
N PHE A 145 0.45 -8.96 6.75
CA PHE A 145 1.29 -10.14 6.70
C PHE A 145 0.81 -11.08 5.61
N GLU A 146 1.72 -11.73 4.92
CA GLU A 146 1.42 -12.76 3.95
C GLU A 146 1.28 -14.11 4.64
N VAL A 147 0.19 -14.81 4.37
CA VAL A 147 -0.11 -16.13 4.93
C VAL A 147 0.56 -17.21 4.08
N VAL A 148 1.18 -18.19 4.74
CA VAL A 148 1.84 -19.34 4.12
C VAL A 148 1.28 -20.63 4.70
N GLY A 149 0.95 -21.58 3.83
CA GLY A 149 0.42 -22.90 4.21
C GLY A 149 -1.10 -22.89 4.38
N ASP A 150 -1.67 -24.07 4.71
CA ASP A 150 -3.09 -24.35 4.61
C ASP A 150 -3.80 -24.60 5.96
N SER A 151 -3.12 -24.48 7.10
CA SER A 151 -3.72 -24.86 8.41
C SER A 151 -4.88 -23.96 8.84
N MET A 152 -5.09 -22.84 8.21
CA MET A 152 -6.18 -21.90 8.50
C MET A 152 -7.26 -21.90 7.41
N GLU A 153 -7.20 -22.84 6.45
CA GLU A 153 -8.30 -23.04 5.51
C GLU A 153 -9.58 -23.50 6.22
N PRO A 154 -10.76 -23.06 5.75
CA PRO A 154 -11.02 -22.22 4.56
C PRO A 154 -10.95 -20.70 4.83
N ASP A 155 -10.68 -20.27 6.05
CA ASP A 155 -10.72 -18.84 6.38
C ASP A 155 -9.54 -18.08 5.79
N PHE A 156 -8.36 -18.70 5.70
CA PHE A 156 -7.17 -18.13 5.06
C PHE A 156 -6.50 -19.17 4.16
N TYR A 157 -6.22 -18.78 2.95
CA TYR A 157 -5.47 -19.57 1.98
C TYR A 157 -4.03 -19.07 1.86
N GLU A 158 -3.15 -19.91 1.35
CA GLU A 158 -1.79 -19.50 1.04
C GLU A 158 -1.79 -18.31 0.06
N GLY A 159 -0.96 -17.29 0.35
CA GLY A 159 -0.90 -16.05 -0.41
C GLY A 159 -1.90 -14.97 0.02
N ASP A 160 -2.86 -15.29 0.90
CA ASP A 160 -3.74 -14.28 1.50
C ASP A 160 -2.93 -13.28 2.32
N TRP A 161 -3.45 -12.07 2.43
CA TRP A 161 -2.89 -11.08 3.33
C TRP A 161 -3.78 -10.93 4.56
N ALA A 162 -3.20 -11.20 5.72
CA ALA A 162 -3.82 -10.94 7.01
C ALA A 162 -3.52 -9.50 7.44
N ILE A 163 -4.55 -8.73 7.77
CA ILE A 163 -4.42 -7.40 8.38
C ILE A 163 -4.53 -7.59 9.89
N ALA A 164 -3.47 -7.28 10.62
CA ALA A 164 -3.43 -7.44 12.06
C ALA A 164 -3.20 -6.11 12.78
N ASP A 165 -3.92 -5.94 13.89
CA ASP A 165 -3.67 -4.90 14.88
C ASP A 165 -2.63 -5.42 15.87
N MET A 166 -1.42 -4.82 15.81
CA MET A 166 -0.30 -5.24 16.63
C MET A 166 -0.51 -4.83 18.09
N VAL A 167 -0.29 -5.78 19.00
CA VAL A 167 -0.51 -5.56 20.44
C VAL A 167 0.75 -5.16 21.20
N ALA A 168 1.90 -5.14 20.55
CA ALA A 168 3.17 -4.77 21.16
C ALA A 168 3.08 -3.40 21.83
N GLY A 169 3.39 -3.34 23.15
CA GLY A 169 3.33 -2.12 23.95
C GLY A 169 1.93 -1.70 24.42
N ARG A 170 0.92 -2.55 24.33
CA ARG A 170 -0.42 -2.28 24.87
C ARG A 170 -0.63 -2.99 26.20
N ASP A 171 -0.64 -2.25 27.31
CA ASP A 171 -0.84 -2.77 28.66
C ASP A 171 -2.27 -3.33 28.89
N ASN A 172 -3.26 -2.88 28.11
CA ASN A 172 -4.67 -3.20 28.25
C ASN A 172 -5.23 -4.02 27.07
N PHE A 173 -4.56 -5.10 26.69
CA PHE A 173 -5.05 -6.01 25.68
C PHE A 173 -6.24 -6.83 26.20
N VAL A 174 -7.41 -6.63 25.59
CA VAL A 174 -8.61 -7.43 25.92
C VAL A 174 -8.52 -8.79 25.24
N ARG A 175 -8.51 -9.85 26.05
CA ARG A 175 -8.41 -11.26 25.61
C ARG A 175 -9.76 -11.77 25.12
N ILE A 176 -9.99 -11.69 23.83
CA ILE A 176 -11.21 -12.20 23.19
C ILE A 176 -10.79 -13.28 22.20
N ALA A 177 -11.48 -14.42 22.20
CA ALA A 177 -11.25 -15.49 21.22
C ALA A 177 -11.31 -14.93 19.79
N GLY A 178 -10.40 -15.37 18.91
CA GLY A 178 -10.30 -14.87 17.55
C GLY A 178 -9.06 -15.37 16.84
N VAL A 179 -8.80 -14.85 15.66
CA VAL A 179 -7.58 -15.16 14.89
C VAL A 179 -6.47 -14.19 15.28
N TYR A 180 -5.29 -14.73 15.53
CA TYR A 180 -4.14 -13.99 16.01
C TYR A 180 -2.87 -14.38 15.28
N ILE A 181 -1.92 -13.47 15.26
CA ILE A 181 -0.53 -13.73 14.92
C ILE A 181 0.16 -14.04 16.26
N VAL A 182 0.75 -15.22 16.34
CA VAL A 182 1.32 -15.77 17.56
C VAL A 182 2.74 -16.23 17.29
N ARG A 183 3.69 -15.81 18.12
CA ARG A 183 5.02 -16.38 18.14
C ARG A 183 5.05 -17.57 19.10
N MET A 184 5.57 -18.68 18.65
CA MET A 184 5.85 -19.86 19.47
C MET A 184 7.31 -20.24 19.23
N ASP A 185 8.14 -20.05 20.25
CA ASP A 185 9.59 -20.05 20.16
C ASP A 185 10.07 -19.11 19.02
N ASP A 186 10.74 -19.62 17.99
CA ASP A 186 11.27 -18.86 16.85
C ASP A 186 10.34 -18.89 15.61
N VAL A 187 9.12 -19.42 15.75
CA VAL A 187 8.18 -19.54 14.62
C VAL A 187 6.95 -18.67 14.84
N VAL A 188 6.52 -17.99 13.78
CA VAL A 188 5.33 -17.16 13.80
C VAL A 188 4.18 -17.85 13.07
N TYR A 189 3.05 -17.97 13.76
CA TYR A 189 1.86 -18.63 13.28
C TYR A 189 0.69 -17.67 13.15
N ILE A 190 -0.21 -17.95 12.22
CA ILE A 190 -1.58 -17.48 12.25
C ILE A 190 -2.45 -18.61 12.78
N LYS A 191 -3.15 -18.40 13.89
CA LYS A 191 -4.01 -19.40 14.53
C LYS A 191 -5.23 -18.74 15.16
N ARG A 192 -6.31 -19.50 15.27
CA ARG A 192 -7.40 -19.13 16.17
C ARG A 192 -6.95 -19.37 17.61
N VAL A 193 -7.08 -18.36 18.46
CA VAL A 193 -6.67 -18.42 19.87
C VAL A 193 -7.91 -18.48 20.76
N GLU A 194 -7.94 -19.44 21.66
CA GLU A 194 -8.81 -19.48 22.80
C GLU A 194 -8.00 -19.20 24.07
N PHE A 195 -8.51 -18.28 24.89
CA PHE A 195 -7.90 -17.95 26.18
C PHE A 195 -8.48 -18.84 27.27
N LEU A 196 -7.60 -19.60 27.90
CA LEU A 196 -7.94 -20.51 28.99
C LEU A 196 -7.66 -19.88 30.36
N PRO A 197 -8.20 -20.41 31.48
CA PRO A 197 -7.84 -19.96 32.80
C PRO A 197 -6.34 -20.04 33.09
N GLN A 198 -5.87 -19.27 34.07
CA GLN A 198 -4.45 -19.19 34.48
C GLN A 198 -3.51 -18.68 33.35
N ASN A 199 -3.98 -17.74 32.57
CA ASN A 199 -3.20 -17.16 31.45
C ASN A 199 -2.74 -18.17 30.38
N LYS A 200 -3.36 -19.32 30.31
CA LYS A 200 -3.05 -20.33 29.28
C LYS A 200 -3.78 -20.00 27.99
N ILE A 201 -3.24 -20.49 26.90
CA ILE A 201 -3.84 -20.37 25.57
C ILE A 201 -3.90 -21.72 24.90
N LYS A 202 -4.85 -21.85 23.98
CA LYS A 202 -5.00 -22.94 23.04
C LYS A 202 -4.93 -22.34 21.63
N LEU A 203 -4.09 -22.90 20.79
CA LEU A 203 -3.96 -22.53 19.38
C LEU A 203 -4.70 -23.56 18.54
N ILE A 204 -5.66 -23.08 17.75
CA ILE A 204 -6.54 -23.91 16.94
C ILE A 204 -6.23 -23.66 15.48
N SER A 205 -6.01 -24.74 14.73
CA SER A 205 -6.02 -24.75 13.28
C SER A 205 -7.45 -24.91 12.78
N LEU A 206 -7.86 -24.13 11.79
CA LEU A 206 -9.21 -24.26 11.22
C LEU A 206 -9.31 -25.46 10.28
N ASN A 207 -8.21 -25.81 9.63
CA ASN A 207 -8.11 -27.01 8.81
C ASN A 207 -8.01 -28.26 9.70
N PRO A 208 -8.98 -29.20 9.60
CA PRO A 208 -9.04 -30.36 10.48
C PRO A 208 -7.89 -31.37 10.30
N LYS A 209 -7.05 -31.21 9.28
CA LYS A 209 -5.81 -32.00 9.11
C LYS A 209 -4.79 -31.72 10.22
N TYR A 210 -4.93 -30.60 10.93
CA TYR A 210 -3.96 -30.13 11.93
C TYR A 210 -4.56 -30.20 13.32
N SER A 211 -3.84 -30.75 14.27
CA SER A 211 -4.25 -30.81 15.69
C SER A 211 -4.15 -29.45 16.37
N ASP A 212 -4.92 -29.27 17.42
CA ASP A 212 -4.80 -28.11 18.31
C ASP A 212 -3.47 -28.17 19.09
N ILE A 213 -2.87 -27.02 19.34
CA ILE A 213 -1.62 -26.90 20.09
C ILE A 213 -1.90 -26.29 21.46
N TYR A 214 -1.32 -26.86 22.49
CA TYR A 214 -1.37 -26.38 23.86
C TYR A 214 0.05 -25.99 24.32
N PRO A 215 0.53 -24.77 24.03
CA PRO A 215 1.93 -24.40 24.27
C PRO A 215 2.40 -24.71 25.68
N HIS A 216 1.52 -24.45 26.68
CA HIS A 216 1.83 -24.69 28.08
C HIS A 216 1.99 -26.19 28.46
N LYS A 217 1.44 -27.12 27.67
CA LYS A 217 1.62 -28.57 27.89
C LYS A 217 2.86 -29.10 27.20
N GLU A 218 3.24 -28.44 26.12
CA GLU A 218 4.34 -28.87 25.26
C GLU A 218 5.66 -28.13 25.59
N GLY A 219 5.59 -27.18 26.54
CA GLY A 219 6.78 -26.46 27.03
C GLY A 219 7.26 -25.32 26.12
N TYR A 220 6.44 -24.88 25.16
CA TYR A 220 6.76 -23.79 24.26
C TYR A 220 6.52 -22.41 24.90
N GLU A 221 7.45 -21.49 24.66
CA GLU A 221 7.19 -20.06 24.88
C GLU A 221 6.23 -19.54 23.83
N CYS A 222 5.19 -18.84 24.26
CA CYS A 222 4.17 -18.34 23.36
C CYS A 222 3.79 -16.89 23.65
N GLU A 223 3.86 -16.06 22.62
CA GLU A 223 3.55 -14.63 22.68
C GLU A 223 2.53 -14.26 21.61
N ILE A 224 1.55 -13.44 21.97
CA ILE A 224 0.60 -12.86 21.02
C ILE A 224 1.20 -11.57 20.45
N LEU A 225 1.43 -11.53 19.14
CA LEU A 225 1.99 -10.39 18.46
C LEU A 225 0.92 -9.42 17.96
N GLY A 226 -0.22 -9.94 17.50
CA GLY A 226 -1.28 -9.10 16.96
C GLY A 226 -2.59 -9.85 16.79
N LYS A 227 -3.71 -9.11 16.81
CA LYS A 227 -5.03 -9.64 16.50
C LYS A 227 -5.35 -9.42 15.04
N VAL A 228 -5.72 -10.48 14.33
CA VAL A 228 -6.17 -10.36 12.94
C VAL A 228 -7.57 -9.74 12.93
N CYS A 229 -7.70 -8.63 12.21
CA CYS A 229 -8.92 -7.83 12.12
C CYS A 229 -9.47 -7.71 10.70
N GLY A 230 -8.74 -8.23 9.71
CA GLY A 230 -9.17 -8.26 8.32
C GLY A 230 -8.29 -9.18 7.47
N LYS A 231 -8.77 -9.47 6.26
CA LYS A 231 -7.98 -10.18 5.25
C LYS A 231 -8.19 -9.57 3.87
N VAL A 232 -7.20 -9.76 3.01
CA VAL A 232 -7.32 -9.54 1.57
C VAL A 232 -7.04 -10.87 0.89
N HIS A 233 -8.00 -11.32 0.11
CA HIS A 233 -7.88 -12.50 -0.74
C HIS A 233 -7.89 -12.05 -2.19
N CYS A 234 -6.99 -12.57 -3.00
CA CYS A 234 -6.92 -12.29 -4.43
C CYS A 234 -6.72 -13.59 -5.18
N GLU A 235 -7.71 -13.94 -5.99
CA GLU A 235 -7.63 -15.10 -6.87
C GLU A 235 -7.56 -14.62 -8.33
N VAL A 236 -6.55 -15.08 -9.06
CA VAL A 236 -6.35 -14.73 -10.48
C VAL A 236 -6.79 -15.91 -11.34
N TYR A 237 -7.79 -15.69 -12.17
CA TYR A 237 -8.26 -16.69 -13.10
C TYR A 237 -7.48 -16.61 -14.41
N LYS A 238 -7.10 -17.79 -14.96
CA LYS A 238 -6.51 -17.86 -16.30
C LYS A 238 -7.51 -17.33 -17.34
N GLY A 239 -7.03 -16.56 -18.31
CA GLY A 239 -7.86 -15.92 -19.34
C GLY A 239 -8.12 -14.43 -19.10
N LEU A 240 -7.63 -13.85 -17.98
CA LEU A 240 -7.66 -12.43 -17.71
C LEU A 240 -6.28 -11.76 -17.86
N THR A 241 -5.28 -12.50 -18.30
CA THR A 241 -3.93 -11.96 -18.54
C THR A 241 -3.83 -11.41 -19.96
N VAL A 242 -3.01 -10.37 -20.16
CA VAL A 242 -2.78 -9.74 -21.46
C VAL A 242 -2.25 -10.74 -22.49
N GLU A 243 -1.54 -11.77 -22.05
CA GLU A 243 -1.00 -12.84 -22.89
C GLU A 243 -2.09 -13.69 -23.57
N ASP A 244 -3.23 -13.87 -22.90
CA ASP A 244 -4.36 -14.67 -23.44
C ASP A 244 -5.12 -13.96 -24.56
N TYR A 245 -4.95 -12.64 -24.71
CA TYR A 245 -5.59 -11.84 -25.76
C TYR A 245 -4.74 -11.69 -27.03
N GLY A 246 -3.58 -12.33 -27.12
CA GLY A 246 -2.71 -12.28 -28.29
C GLY A 246 -2.16 -10.87 -28.61
N ILE A 247 -2.21 -9.95 -27.68
CA ILE A 247 -1.64 -8.63 -27.81
C ILE A 247 -0.15 -8.77 -27.48
N LYS A 248 0.68 -8.82 -28.53
CA LYS A 248 2.14 -8.78 -28.41
C LYS A 248 2.62 -7.33 -28.34
#